data_0f4bf12598456a16e30d4a004b62dfcd
#
_entry.id   0f4bf12598456a16e30d4a004b62dfcd
#
_cell.length_a   1.000
_cell.length_b   1.000
_cell.length_c   1.000
_cell.angle_alpha   90.00
_cell.angle_beta   90.00
_cell.angle_gamma   90.00
#
_symmetry.space_group_name_H-M   'P 1'
#
loop_
_entity.id
_entity.type
_entity.pdbx_description
1 polymer ?
#
loop_
_entity_poly.entity_id
_entity_poly.type
_entity_poly.pdbx_seq_one_letter_code
_entity_poly.pdbx_strand_id
1 'polypeptide(L)'
;MPGSILFTGVAMVFYFVVGIKYESVLLLDTPTSVGKFVVLLLVQIFTACMVYVYTHERRQAMSIIGYSVGITLVAMLFSLYVIRFDVTWVQLGVCVAMFVYLLLNALRTRLMSYYMILTFAIGSVVFFYSADYVLNNVMEPHQRVRINVLLGLDEDLAGAGYNVHQSEIAIGSGGLKGKGFLNGTQTKLKFVPEQDTDFIFC
;
A
#
# COMPACT_ATOMS: atom_id res chain seq x y z
N MET A 1 5.34 23.58 -5.45
CA MET A 1 4.78 22.45 -6.23
C MET A 1 5.63 21.15 -6.29
N PRO A 2 6.96 21.14 -6.16
CA PRO A 2 7.70 19.86 -6.12
C PRO A 2 7.33 18.94 -4.96
N GLY A 3 6.95 19.50 -3.80
CA GLY A 3 6.54 18.69 -2.65
C GLY A 3 5.27 17.84 -2.84
N SER A 4 4.34 18.30 -3.68
CA SER A 4 3.12 17.52 -3.97
C SER A 4 3.40 16.28 -4.80
N ILE A 5 4.32 16.35 -5.76
CA ILE A 5 4.71 15.20 -6.60
C ILE A 5 5.43 14.14 -5.77
N LEU A 6 6.34 14.57 -4.90
CA LEU A 6 7.07 13.65 -4.00
C LEU A 6 6.11 12.98 -3.01
N PHE A 7 5.17 13.74 -2.44
CA PHE A 7 4.15 13.21 -1.55
C PHE A 7 3.24 12.19 -2.25
N THR A 8 2.81 12.45 -3.49
CA THR A 8 1.99 11.51 -4.27
C THR A 8 2.75 10.23 -4.58
N GLY A 9 4.04 10.33 -4.94
CA GLY A 9 4.88 9.16 -5.20
C GLY A 9 5.05 8.27 -3.96
N VAL A 10 5.35 8.87 -2.80
CA VAL A 10 5.48 8.15 -1.53
C VAL A 10 4.15 7.50 -1.13
N ALA A 11 3.03 8.20 -1.27
CA ALA A 11 1.71 7.65 -0.96
C ALA A 11 1.37 6.46 -1.87
N MET A 12 1.67 6.53 -3.16
CA MET A 12 1.43 5.41 -4.10
C MET A 12 2.24 4.18 -3.73
N VAL A 13 3.53 4.34 -3.41
CA VAL A 13 4.37 3.21 -2.96
C VAL A 13 3.82 2.60 -1.67
N PHE A 14 3.41 3.45 -0.72
CA PHE A 14 2.81 2.99 0.52
C PHE A 14 1.52 2.20 0.30
N TYR A 15 0.62 2.67 -0.58
CA TYR A 15 -0.61 1.93 -0.94
C TYR A 15 -0.29 0.58 -1.59
N PHE A 16 0.72 0.56 -2.46
CA PHE A 16 1.15 -0.66 -3.11
C PHE A 16 1.65 -1.70 -2.09
N VAL A 17 2.57 -1.30 -1.21
CA VAL A 17 3.15 -2.21 -0.20
C VAL A 17 2.07 -2.72 0.77
N VAL A 18 1.22 -1.84 1.28
CA VAL A 18 0.13 -2.24 2.21
C VAL A 18 -0.88 -3.13 1.51
N GLY A 19 -1.26 -2.80 0.27
CA GLY A 19 -2.23 -3.56 -0.51
C GLY A 19 -1.79 -5.00 -0.72
N ILE A 20 -0.53 -5.20 -1.13
CA ILE A 20 0.03 -6.54 -1.38
C ILE A 20 0.22 -7.30 -0.07
N LYS A 21 0.82 -6.67 0.93
CA LYS A 21 1.15 -7.34 2.19
C LYS A 21 -0.08 -7.92 2.91
N TYR A 22 -1.22 -7.28 2.81
CA TYR A 22 -2.45 -7.69 3.51
C TYR A 22 -3.53 -8.23 2.57
N GLU A 23 -3.20 -8.54 1.32
CA GLU A 23 -4.18 -9.03 0.35
C GLU A 23 -4.76 -10.40 0.73
N SER A 24 -3.94 -11.29 1.27
CA SER A 24 -4.34 -12.65 1.68
C SER A 24 -5.05 -12.71 3.03
N VAL A 25 -5.05 -11.62 3.80
CA VAL A 25 -5.67 -11.56 5.12
C VAL A 25 -7.14 -11.16 4.99
N LEU A 26 -8.05 -11.97 5.52
CA LEU A 26 -9.48 -11.68 5.56
C LEU A 26 -9.85 -10.83 6.78
N LEU A 27 -10.76 -9.88 6.58
CA LEU A 27 -11.22 -8.97 7.62
C LEU A 27 -12.34 -9.62 8.44
N LEU A 28 -12.08 -9.98 9.70
CA LEU A 28 -13.08 -10.40 10.70
C LEU A 28 -14.12 -11.40 10.16
N ASP A 29 -13.68 -12.53 9.59
CA ASP A 29 -14.56 -13.56 8.99
C ASP A 29 -15.45 -13.12 7.82
N THR A 30 -15.23 -11.92 7.29
CA THR A 30 -15.88 -11.46 6.05
C THR A 30 -15.05 -11.87 4.83
N PRO A 31 -15.67 -12.02 3.63
CA PRO A 31 -14.93 -12.30 2.39
C PRO A 31 -14.11 -11.11 1.87
N THR A 32 -13.89 -10.11 2.72
CA THR A 32 -13.20 -8.85 2.38
C THR A 32 -11.70 -8.98 2.61
N SER A 33 -10.88 -8.72 1.60
CA SER A 33 -9.44 -8.61 1.73
C SER A 33 -9.05 -7.37 2.54
N VAL A 34 -8.25 -7.56 3.60
CA VAL A 34 -7.74 -6.46 4.43
C VAL A 34 -6.92 -5.49 3.60
N GLY A 35 -6.09 -5.98 2.68
CA GLY A 35 -5.27 -5.13 1.83
C GLY A 35 -6.09 -4.16 0.99
N LYS A 36 -7.08 -4.66 0.25
CA LYS A 36 -7.97 -3.83 -0.60
C LYS A 36 -8.79 -2.85 0.22
N PHE A 37 -9.33 -3.31 1.35
CA PHE A 37 -10.10 -2.48 2.27
C PHE A 37 -9.27 -1.31 2.83
N VAL A 38 -8.08 -1.59 3.36
CA VAL A 38 -7.21 -0.57 3.97
C VAL A 38 -6.72 0.43 2.93
N VAL A 39 -6.35 -0.02 1.72
CA VAL A 39 -5.93 0.89 0.65
C VAL A 39 -7.03 1.87 0.27
N LEU A 40 -8.25 1.41 0.04
CA LEU A 40 -9.38 2.28 -0.31
C LEU A 40 -9.71 3.26 0.81
N LEU A 41 -9.63 2.83 2.07
CA LEU A 41 -9.82 3.69 3.22
C LEU A 41 -8.73 4.77 3.32
N LEU A 42 -7.48 4.38 3.11
CA LEU A 42 -6.36 5.33 3.09
C LEU A 42 -6.51 6.36 1.96
N VAL A 43 -6.90 5.95 0.75
CA VAL A 43 -7.17 6.89 -0.35
C VAL A 43 -8.21 7.92 0.06
N GLN A 44 -9.28 7.53 0.75
CA GLN A 44 -10.31 8.47 1.23
C GLN A 44 -9.78 9.45 2.29
N ILE A 45 -9.02 8.95 3.26
CA ILE A 45 -8.40 9.79 4.30
C ILE A 45 -7.43 10.80 3.68
N PHE A 46 -6.55 10.35 2.78
CA PHE A 46 -5.59 11.23 2.12
C PHE A 46 -6.27 12.25 1.21
N THR A 47 -7.32 11.86 0.50
CA THR A 47 -8.12 12.78 -0.31
C THR A 47 -8.75 13.87 0.54
N ALA A 48 -9.33 13.51 1.68
CA ALA A 48 -9.89 14.47 2.62
C ALA A 48 -8.81 15.39 3.23
N CYS A 49 -7.64 14.86 3.55
CA CYS A 49 -6.51 15.64 4.00
C CYS A 49 -6.05 16.64 2.93
N MET A 50 -5.98 16.22 1.65
CA MET A 50 -5.67 17.12 0.55
C MET A 50 -6.72 18.21 0.37
N VAL A 51 -8.01 17.90 0.50
CA VAL A 51 -9.08 18.91 0.49
C VAL A 51 -8.83 19.93 1.59
N TYR A 52 -8.54 19.49 2.82
CA TYR A 52 -8.24 20.39 3.92
C TYR A 52 -7.03 21.31 3.64
N VAL A 53 -5.93 20.76 3.16
CA VAL A 53 -4.67 21.50 2.94
C VAL A 53 -4.78 22.48 1.78
N TYR A 54 -5.38 22.08 0.66
CA TYR A 54 -5.37 22.86 -0.58
C TYR A 54 -6.56 23.82 -0.73
N THR A 55 -7.70 23.49 -0.13
CA THR A 55 -8.91 24.35 -0.22
C THR A 55 -9.20 25.09 1.07
N HIS A 56 -8.51 24.73 2.18
CA HIS A 56 -8.76 25.24 3.54
C HIS A 56 -10.20 25.07 4.04
N GLU A 57 -11.00 24.27 3.35
CA GLU A 57 -12.41 24.00 3.68
C GLU A 57 -12.54 22.87 4.68
N ARG A 58 -12.28 23.18 5.96
CA ARG A 58 -12.34 22.20 7.07
C ARG A 58 -13.66 21.43 7.12
N ARG A 59 -14.77 22.13 6.87
CA ARG A 59 -16.11 21.52 6.92
C ARG A 59 -16.30 20.44 5.86
N GLN A 60 -15.80 20.66 4.64
CA GLN A 60 -15.87 19.68 3.55
C GLN A 60 -14.99 18.47 3.85
N ALA A 61 -13.76 18.68 4.29
CA ALA A 61 -12.86 17.59 4.65
C ALA A 61 -13.45 16.69 5.75
N MET A 62 -13.99 17.29 6.81
CA MET A 62 -14.64 16.57 7.91
C MET A 62 -15.90 15.83 7.48
N SER A 63 -16.69 16.40 6.55
CA SER A 63 -17.87 15.70 6.02
C SER A 63 -17.50 14.51 5.16
N ILE A 64 -16.46 14.60 4.33
CA ILE A 64 -15.93 13.48 3.51
C ILE A 64 -15.52 12.32 4.42
N ILE A 65 -14.71 12.60 5.46
CA ILE A 65 -14.29 11.58 6.42
C ILE A 65 -15.50 10.99 7.17
N GLY A 66 -16.38 11.83 7.68
CA GLY A 66 -17.53 11.40 8.44
C GLY A 66 -18.47 10.49 7.66
N TYR A 67 -18.80 10.84 6.41
CA TYR A 67 -19.65 10.00 5.55
C TYR A 67 -18.92 8.72 5.13
N SER A 68 -17.65 8.79 4.75
CA SER A 68 -16.90 7.62 4.34
C SER A 68 -16.77 6.60 5.47
N VAL A 69 -16.35 7.02 6.65
CA VAL A 69 -16.21 6.16 7.83
C VAL A 69 -17.58 5.65 8.29
N GLY A 70 -18.61 6.51 8.33
CA GLY A 70 -19.95 6.12 8.75
C GLY A 70 -20.55 5.04 7.85
N ILE A 71 -20.52 5.21 6.53
CA ILE A 71 -21.04 4.23 5.58
C ILE A 71 -20.25 2.92 5.68
N THR A 72 -18.94 3.01 5.79
CA THR A 72 -18.07 1.84 5.90
C THR A 72 -18.34 1.04 7.17
N LEU A 73 -18.50 1.71 8.32
CA LEU A 73 -18.85 1.06 9.58
C LEU A 73 -20.20 0.36 9.51
N VAL A 74 -21.22 1.03 8.97
CA VAL A 74 -22.55 0.44 8.79
C VAL A 74 -22.49 -0.78 7.88
N ALA A 75 -21.77 -0.69 6.74
CA ALA A 75 -21.60 -1.81 5.82
C ALA A 75 -20.87 -2.98 6.47
N MET A 76 -19.85 -2.71 7.27
CA MET A 76 -19.09 -3.72 8.00
C MET A 76 -19.96 -4.43 9.03
N LEU A 77 -20.71 -3.68 9.84
CA LEU A 77 -21.65 -4.26 10.80
C LEU A 77 -22.73 -5.08 10.12
N PHE A 78 -23.25 -4.61 8.99
CA PHE A 78 -24.24 -5.36 8.22
C PHE A 78 -23.66 -6.66 7.64
N SER A 79 -22.43 -6.63 7.14
CA SER A 79 -21.72 -7.81 6.64
C SER A 79 -21.43 -8.84 7.74
N LEU A 80 -21.19 -8.40 8.98
CA LEU A 80 -20.92 -9.29 10.12
C LEU A 80 -22.19 -9.95 10.67
N TYR A 81 -23.32 -9.20 10.76
CA TYR A 81 -24.50 -9.64 11.52
C TYR A 81 -25.66 -10.15 10.65
N VAL A 82 -25.75 -9.72 9.39
CA VAL A 82 -26.92 -9.99 8.55
C VAL A 82 -26.58 -10.87 7.37
N ILE A 83 -25.74 -10.44 6.46
CA ILE A 83 -25.36 -11.17 5.24
C ILE A 83 -23.87 -10.98 5.01
N ARG A 84 -23.14 -12.07 4.86
CA ARG A 84 -21.71 -12.03 4.53
C ARG A 84 -21.52 -11.60 3.07
N PHE A 85 -21.04 -10.40 2.86
CA PHE A 85 -20.67 -9.87 1.54
C PHE A 85 -19.33 -9.14 1.59
N ASP A 86 -18.71 -8.95 0.43
CA ASP A 86 -17.43 -8.25 0.34
C ASP A 86 -17.64 -6.73 0.47
N VAL A 87 -17.22 -6.17 1.62
CA VAL A 87 -17.32 -4.75 1.94
C VAL A 87 -16.49 -3.87 1.00
N THR A 88 -15.51 -4.46 0.28
CA THR A 88 -14.69 -3.74 -0.71
C THR A 88 -15.55 -3.06 -1.79
N TRP A 89 -16.63 -3.71 -2.22
CA TRP A 89 -17.56 -3.13 -3.20
C TRP A 89 -18.27 -1.87 -2.71
N VAL A 90 -18.69 -1.89 -1.42
CA VAL A 90 -19.30 -0.69 -0.80
C VAL A 90 -18.27 0.42 -0.68
N GLN A 91 -17.05 0.07 -0.27
CA GLN A 91 -15.95 1.02 -0.15
C GLN A 91 -15.57 1.65 -1.50
N LEU A 92 -15.57 0.87 -2.55
CA LEU A 92 -15.37 1.35 -3.93
C LEU A 92 -16.51 2.28 -4.35
N GLY A 93 -17.76 1.94 -4.03
CA GLY A 93 -18.92 2.81 -4.26
C GLY A 93 -18.79 4.16 -3.53
N VAL A 94 -18.31 4.16 -2.28
CA VAL A 94 -18.04 5.39 -1.51
C VAL A 94 -16.93 6.21 -2.17
N CYS A 95 -15.85 5.58 -2.66
CA CYS A 95 -14.81 6.27 -3.44
C CYS A 95 -15.38 6.94 -4.69
N VAL A 96 -16.20 6.24 -5.46
CA VAL A 96 -16.83 6.78 -6.67
C VAL A 96 -17.72 7.97 -6.31
N ALA A 97 -18.55 7.86 -5.27
CA ALA A 97 -19.41 8.95 -4.81
C ALA A 97 -18.58 10.18 -4.39
N MET A 98 -17.46 9.96 -3.70
CA MET A 98 -16.52 11.02 -3.34
C MET A 98 -15.89 11.67 -4.58
N PHE A 99 -15.51 10.91 -5.59
CA PHE A 99 -14.96 11.45 -6.85
C PHE A 99 -15.98 12.30 -7.60
N VAL A 100 -17.23 11.83 -7.69
CA VAL A 100 -18.33 12.60 -8.28
C VAL A 100 -18.56 13.90 -7.51
N TYR A 101 -18.59 13.85 -6.19
CA TYR A 101 -18.73 15.03 -5.34
C TYR A 101 -17.59 16.06 -5.58
N LEU A 102 -16.34 15.60 -5.63
CA LEU A 102 -15.18 16.47 -5.89
C LEU A 102 -15.22 17.04 -7.32
N LEU A 103 -15.63 16.25 -8.30
CA LEU A 103 -15.79 16.69 -9.69
C LEU A 103 -16.85 17.79 -9.80
N LEU A 104 -18.01 17.60 -9.18
CA LEU A 104 -19.07 18.61 -9.17
C LEU A 104 -18.60 19.93 -8.51
N ASN A 105 -17.85 19.83 -7.40
CA ASN A 105 -17.25 21.01 -6.77
C ASN A 105 -16.18 21.64 -7.68
N ALA A 106 -15.35 20.86 -8.36
CA ALA A 106 -14.35 21.37 -9.31
C ALA A 106 -15.00 22.15 -10.45
N LEU A 107 -16.06 21.61 -11.04
CA LEU A 107 -16.82 22.27 -12.11
C LEU A 107 -17.53 23.54 -11.63
N ARG A 108 -18.07 23.52 -10.39
CA ARG A 108 -18.82 24.65 -9.82
C ARG A 108 -17.89 25.80 -9.41
N THR A 109 -16.77 25.48 -8.77
CA THR A 109 -15.84 26.50 -8.23
C THR A 109 -14.75 26.90 -9.22
N ARG A 110 -14.48 26.06 -10.24
CA ARG A 110 -13.38 26.19 -11.22
C ARG A 110 -11.99 26.35 -10.58
N LEU A 111 -11.83 25.89 -9.35
CA LEU A 111 -10.55 25.93 -8.64
C LEU A 111 -9.66 24.76 -9.10
N MET A 112 -8.45 25.10 -9.56
CA MET A 112 -7.47 24.13 -10.03
C MET A 112 -7.10 23.07 -8.95
N SER A 113 -7.19 23.45 -7.69
CA SER A 113 -6.92 22.56 -6.56
C SER A 113 -7.80 21.29 -6.55
N TYR A 114 -9.09 21.43 -6.86
CA TYR A 114 -9.99 20.27 -6.90
C TYR A 114 -9.65 19.29 -8.04
N TYR A 115 -9.22 19.80 -9.19
CA TYR A 115 -8.78 18.95 -10.31
C TYR A 115 -7.51 18.17 -9.94
N MET A 116 -6.55 18.81 -9.26
CA MET A 116 -5.33 18.14 -8.79
C MET A 116 -5.65 17.03 -7.76
N ILE A 117 -6.54 17.31 -6.80
CA ILE A 117 -6.96 16.34 -5.79
C ILE A 117 -7.68 15.16 -6.46
N LEU A 118 -8.57 15.43 -7.42
CA LEU A 118 -9.31 14.41 -8.15
C LEU A 118 -8.37 13.51 -8.97
N THR A 119 -7.40 14.10 -9.69
CA THR A 119 -6.41 13.36 -10.47
C THR A 119 -5.57 12.45 -9.56
N PHE A 120 -5.16 12.93 -8.41
CA PHE A 120 -4.45 12.14 -7.42
C PHE A 120 -5.29 10.96 -6.92
N ALA A 121 -6.53 11.21 -6.52
CA ALA A 121 -7.40 10.20 -5.95
C ALA A 121 -7.74 9.09 -6.97
N ILE A 122 -8.09 9.45 -8.20
CA ILE A 122 -8.33 8.49 -9.28
C ILE A 122 -7.03 7.75 -9.62
N GLY A 123 -5.91 8.47 -9.77
CA GLY A 123 -4.61 7.89 -10.06
C GLY A 123 -4.17 6.86 -9.03
N SER A 124 -4.41 7.11 -7.74
CA SER A 124 -4.09 6.16 -6.65
C SER A 124 -4.89 4.86 -6.77
N VAL A 125 -6.19 4.95 -7.05
CA VAL A 125 -7.04 3.76 -7.21
C VAL A 125 -6.65 2.98 -8.47
N VAL A 126 -6.47 3.66 -9.59
CA VAL A 126 -6.06 3.02 -10.85
C VAL A 126 -4.68 2.37 -10.70
N PHE A 127 -3.72 3.06 -10.07
CA PHE A 127 -2.40 2.52 -9.80
C PHE A 127 -2.46 1.24 -8.97
N PHE A 128 -3.24 1.23 -7.88
CA PHE A 128 -3.38 0.06 -7.02
C PHE A 128 -3.93 -1.15 -7.78
N TYR A 129 -5.05 -0.99 -8.49
CA TYR A 129 -5.65 -2.10 -9.24
C TYR A 129 -4.80 -2.54 -10.44
N SER A 130 -4.09 -1.61 -11.11
CA SER A 130 -3.17 -1.96 -12.20
C SER A 130 -1.97 -2.74 -11.68
N ALA A 131 -1.44 -2.37 -10.51
CA ALA A 131 -0.33 -3.06 -9.87
C ALA A 131 -0.72 -4.48 -9.43
N ASP A 132 -1.89 -4.63 -8.80
CA ASP A 132 -2.46 -5.94 -8.44
C ASP A 132 -2.62 -6.84 -9.68
N TYR A 133 -3.16 -6.29 -10.77
CA TYR A 133 -3.29 -7.02 -12.04
C TYR A 133 -1.94 -7.45 -12.62
N VAL A 134 -0.94 -6.56 -12.63
CA VAL A 134 0.41 -6.85 -13.14
C VAL A 134 1.07 -7.96 -12.33
N LEU A 135 1.03 -7.88 -11.01
CA LEU A 135 1.62 -8.88 -10.14
C LEU A 135 0.99 -10.26 -10.31
N ASN A 136 -0.35 -10.31 -10.44
CA ASN A 136 -1.07 -11.57 -10.47
C ASN A 136 -1.12 -12.22 -11.87
N ASN A 137 -1.10 -11.43 -12.95
CA ASN A 137 -1.37 -11.92 -14.29
C ASN A 137 -0.21 -11.73 -15.29
N VAL A 138 0.67 -10.75 -15.08
CA VAL A 138 1.72 -10.39 -16.05
C VAL A 138 3.09 -10.87 -15.60
N MET A 139 3.38 -10.85 -14.31
CA MET A 139 4.70 -11.24 -13.79
C MET A 139 4.91 -12.74 -13.85
N GLU A 140 6.13 -13.14 -14.20
CA GLU A 140 6.54 -14.53 -14.19
C GLU A 140 6.64 -15.07 -12.74
N PRO A 141 6.39 -16.38 -12.54
CA PRO A 141 6.35 -16.98 -11.18
C PRO A 141 7.61 -16.69 -10.35
N HIS A 142 8.79 -16.73 -10.98
CA HIS A 142 10.06 -16.48 -10.28
C HIS A 142 10.21 -15.01 -9.82
N GLN A 143 9.68 -14.05 -10.57
CA GLN A 143 9.70 -12.62 -10.18
C GLN A 143 8.74 -12.37 -9.01
N ARG A 144 7.56 -13.01 -9.06
CA ARG A 144 6.56 -12.92 -8.00
C ARG A 144 7.08 -13.47 -6.68
N VAL A 145 7.75 -14.64 -6.69
CA VAL A 145 8.38 -15.20 -5.50
C VAL A 145 9.39 -14.23 -4.88
N ARG A 146 10.23 -13.58 -5.67
CA ARG A 146 11.18 -12.58 -5.16
C ARG A 146 10.50 -11.41 -4.47
N ILE A 147 9.41 -10.89 -5.03
CA ILE A 147 8.64 -9.80 -4.42
C ILE A 147 7.97 -10.27 -3.12
N ASN A 148 7.39 -11.45 -3.12
CA ASN A 148 6.75 -12.02 -1.93
C ASN A 148 7.75 -12.21 -0.79
N VAL A 149 8.95 -12.70 -1.09
CA VAL A 149 10.04 -12.83 -0.11
C VAL A 149 10.47 -11.47 0.44
N LEU A 150 10.64 -10.45 -0.43
CA LEU A 150 11.00 -9.10 -0.01
C LEU A 150 9.93 -8.45 0.89
N LEU A 151 8.66 -8.77 0.67
CA LEU A 151 7.54 -8.28 1.47
C LEU A 151 7.30 -9.12 2.74
N GLY A 152 8.04 -10.23 2.91
CA GLY A 152 7.87 -11.16 4.02
C GLY A 152 6.54 -11.93 3.97
N LEU A 153 6.03 -12.21 2.77
CA LEU A 153 4.79 -12.98 2.54
C LEU A 153 5.07 -14.47 2.35
N ASP A 154 6.23 -14.81 1.80
CA ASP A 154 6.71 -16.18 1.63
C ASP A 154 8.02 -16.36 2.40
N GLU A 155 8.05 -17.35 3.29
CA GLU A 155 9.25 -17.82 3.98
C GLU A 155 9.88 -18.98 3.20
N ASP A 156 10.25 -18.75 1.92
CA ASP A 156 11.02 -19.75 1.18
C ASP A 156 12.48 -19.75 1.66
N LEU A 157 12.70 -20.37 2.82
CA LEU A 157 14.02 -20.49 3.46
C LEU A 157 14.98 -21.40 2.69
N ALA A 158 14.50 -22.19 1.71
CA ALA A 158 15.31 -23.17 0.96
C ALA A 158 15.60 -22.75 -0.48
N GLY A 159 14.86 -21.77 -1.03
CA GLY A 159 14.96 -21.35 -2.43
C GLY A 159 15.45 -19.91 -2.59
N ALA A 160 14.69 -19.11 -3.35
CA ALA A 160 15.04 -17.73 -3.68
C ALA A 160 15.17 -16.81 -2.45
N GLY A 161 14.49 -17.13 -1.34
CA GLY A 161 14.55 -16.38 -0.08
C GLY A 161 15.77 -16.69 0.77
N TYR A 162 16.45 -17.83 0.58
CA TYR A 162 17.60 -18.21 1.39
C TYR A 162 18.71 -17.17 1.37
N ASN A 163 19.09 -16.70 0.20
CA ASN A 163 20.16 -15.71 0.02
C ASN A 163 19.81 -14.38 0.69
N VAL A 164 18.57 -13.93 0.53
CA VAL A 164 18.07 -12.71 1.17
C VAL A 164 18.10 -12.85 2.68
N HIS A 165 17.59 -13.96 3.22
CA HIS A 165 17.55 -14.20 4.67
C HIS A 165 18.95 -14.31 5.28
N GLN A 166 19.90 -14.97 4.62
CA GLN A 166 21.29 -15.03 5.07
C GLN A 166 21.98 -13.65 5.03
N SER A 167 21.67 -12.83 4.02
CA SER A 167 22.21 -11.48 3.97
C SER A 167 21.61 -10.57 5.06
N GLU A 168 20.33 -10.70 5.37
CA GLU A 168 19.70 -9.99 6.50
C GLU A 168 20.32 -10.37 7.83
N ILE A 169 20.58 -11.66 8.08
CA ILE A 169 21.30 -12.13 9.27
C ILE A 169 22.71 -11.55 9.32
N ALA A 170 23.43 -11.53 8.20
CA ALA A 170 24.77 -10.98 8.11
C ALA A 170 24.78 -9.49 8.48
N ILE A 171 23.91 -8.69 7.86
CA ILE A 171 23.77 -7.25 8.12
C ILE A 171 23.31 -7.01 9.55
N GLY A 172 22.25 -7.70 9.99
CA GLY A 172 21.70 -7.58 11.34
C GLY A 172 22.70 -7.91 12.44
N SER A 173 23.54 -8.93 12.21
CA SER A 173 24.58 -9.34 13.18
C SER A 173 25.70 -8.31 13.37
N GLY A 174 25.93 -7.45 12.37
CA GLY A 174 26.94 -6.37 12.43
C GLY A 174 26.40 -5.09 13.08
N GLY A 175 25.08 -4.85 13.01
CA GLY A 175 24.47 -3.60 13.46
C GLY A 175 25.09 -2.36 12.78
N LEU A 176 24.95 -1.19 13.41
CA LEU A 176 25.47 0.08 12.85
C LEU A 176 27.00 0.21 12.90
N LYS A 177 27.68 -0.50 13.80
CA LYS A 177 29.13 -0.40 13.97
C LYS A 177 29.90 -1.47 13.20
N GLY A 178 29.22 -2.51 12.70
CA GLY A 178 29.87 -3.67 12.11
C GLY A 178 30.66 -4.51 13.13
N LYS A 179 31.14 -5.68 12.69
CA LYS A 179 32.00 -6.58 13.50
C LYS A 179 33.49 -6.32 13.34
N GLY A 180 33.86 -5.35 12.53
CA GLY A 180 35.24 -5.03 12.20
C GLY A 180 35.76 -5.80 10.97
N PHE A 181 36.88 -5.32 10.44
CA PHE A 181 37.49 -5.85 9.21
C PHE A 181 37.79 -7.35 9.34
N LEU A 182 37.35 -8.16 8.42
CA LEU A 182 37.51 -9.62 8.38
C LEU A 182 36.92 -10.41 9.57
N ASN A 183 36.07 -9.81 10.40
CA ASN A 183 35.45 -10.49 11.55
C ASN A 183 33.98 -10.90 11.31
N GLY A 184 33.48 -10.79 10.09
CA GLY A 184 32.14 -11.26 9.69
C GLY A 184 32.03 -12.78 9.81
N THR A 185 31.16 -13.26 10.67
CA THR A 185 30.93 -14.71 10.85
C THR A 185 30.28 -15.35 9.63
N GLN A 186 29.27 -14.71 9.07
CA GLN A 186 28.54 -15.21 7.88
C GLN A 186 29.45 -15.23 6.64
N THR A 187 30.30 -14.21 6.51
CA THR A 187 31.27 -14.09 5.40
C THR A 187 32.35 -15.15 5.48
N LYS A 188 32.92 -15.39 6.67
CA LYS A 188 33.95 -16.41 6.89
C LYS A 188 33.45 -17.84 6.62
N LEU A 189 32.22 -18.12 6.98
CA LEU A 189 31.60 -19.44 6.82
C LEU A 189 30.96 -19.65 5.46
N LYS A 190 31.01 -18.63 4.57
CA LYS A 190 30.41 -18.63 3.22
C LYS A 190 28.94 -19.06 3.19
N PHE A 191 28.16 -18.61 4.19
CA PHE A 191 26.72 -18.86 4.22
C PHE A 191 25.96 -18.02 3.21
N VAL A 192 26.50 -16.85 2.83
CA VAL A 192 25.92 -16.01 1.78
C VAL A 192 26.60 -16.34 0.46
N PRO A 193 25.93 -16.94 -0.53
CA PRO A 193 26.49 -17.17 -1.83
C PRO A 193 26.65 -15.84 -2.60
N GLU A 194 27.60 -15.80 -3.54
CA GLU A 194 27.85 -14.66 -4.45
C GLU A 194 28.07 -13.32 -3.72
N GLN A 195 28.82 -13.34 -2.61
CA GLN A 195 29.12 -12.16 -1.78
C GLN A 195 29.84 -11.06 -2.56
N ASP A 196 30.66 -11.44 -3.55
CA ASP A 196 31.50 -10.52 -4.32
C ASP A 196 30.72 -9.73 -5.38
N THR A 197 29.51 -10.16 -5.72
CA THR A 197 28.69 -9.56 -6.78
C THR A 197 27.38 -9.01 -6.27
N ASP A 198 26.55 -9.87 -5.71
CA ASP A 198 25.16 -9.53 -5.37
C ASP A 198 24.98 -9.00 -3.94
N PHE A 199 25.86 -9.41 -3.02
CA PHE A 199 25.74 -9.09 -1.59
C PHE A 199 27.00 -8.41 -1.02
N ILE A 200 27.48 -7.38 -1.70
CA ILE A 200 28.72 -6.65 -1.35
C ILE A 200 28.71 -6.06 0.07
N PHE A 201 27.53 -5.78 0.64
CA PHE A 201 27.38 -5.16 1.96
C PHE A 201 27.24 -6.16 3.12
N CYS A 202 27.37 -7.46 2.88
CA CYS A 202 27.24 -8.50 3.91
C CYS A 202 28.52 -8.82 4.68
#